data_002c3556b89ca6b23f5c448eb57234e1
#
_entry.id   002c3556b89ca6b23f5c448eb57234e1
#
_cell.length_a   1.000
_cell.length_b   1.000
_cell.length_c   1.000
_cell.angle_alpha   90.00
_cell.angle_beta   90.00
_cell.angle_gamma   90.00
#
_symmetry.space_group_name_H-M   'P 1'
#
loop_
_entity.id
_entity.type
_entity.pdbx_description
1 polymer ?
#
loop_
_entity_poly.entity_id
_entity_poly.type
_entity_poly.pdbx_seq_one_letter_code
_entity_poly.pdbx_strand_id
1 'polypeptide(L)'
;MSPMSSITDIKADLRAAMNGIASKAIKDSGMGYKLVYGVELPRLREMATDYEPDHRLAQALWQENIREYKMLAILLYPREEFDWDIADIWLADLPMEQAEIAQLLCMELLSTIPGAADHAFYGMADERPMYQLCGFLILTRLLMQGAVLAPDAEVEFLDQATSALSTTALPLKKAVTQALLRFGESSEEAQQKVDDILAAHL
;
A
#
# COMPACT_ATOMS: atom_id res chain seq x y z
N MET A 1 25.44 0.17 -14.04
CA MET A 1 26.09 0.56 -12.75
C MET A 1 25.95 -0.57 -11.76
N SER A 2 26.84 -0.72 -10.77
CA SER A 2 26.70 -1.73 -9.72
C SER A 2 25.59 -1.29 -8.75
N PRO A 3 24.70 -2.20 -8.27
CA PRO A 3 23.65 -1.85 -7.29
C PRO A 3 24.15 -1.15 -6.03
N MET A 4 25.38 -1.44 -5.61
CA MET A 4 25.99 -0.79 -4.43
C MET A 4 26.37 0.67 -4.65
N SER A 5 26.83 1.06 -5.85
CA SER A 5 27.09 2.47 -6.16
C SER A 5 25.78 3.28 -6.15
N SER A 6 24.71 2.72 -6.72
CA SER A 6 23.39 3.37 -6.71
C SER A 6 22.79 3.57 -5.31
N ILE A 7 22.98 2.64 -4.38
CA ILE A 7 22.54 2.81 -2.97
C ILE A 7 23.32 3.95 -2.28
N THR A 8 24.62 4.06 -2.56
CA THR A 8 25.44 5.14 -2.01
C THR A 8 24.97 6.51 -2.52
N ASP A 9 24.65 6.59 -3.81
CA ASP A 9 24.14 7.81 -4.45
C ASP A 9 22.76 8.17 -3.90
N ILE A 10 21.82 7.20 -3.81
CA ILE A 10 20.50 7.39 -3.20
C ILE A 10 20.63 7.91 -1.76
N LYS A 11 21.56 7.37 -0.98
CA LYS A 11 21.82 7.82 0.39
C LYS A 11 22.32 9.26 0.46
N ALA A 12 23.17 9.67 -0.49
CA ALA A 12 23.64 11.05 -0.58
C ALA A 12 22.51 12.01 -0.94
N ASP A 13 21.69 11.64 -1.91
CA ASP A 13 20.54 12.44 -2.36
C ASP A 13 19.48 12.60 -1.27
N LEU A 14 19.15 11.51 -0.57
CA LEU A 14 18.23 11.57 0.59
C LEU A 14 18.76 12.45 1.73
N ARG A 15 20.07 12.44 1.96
CA ARG A 15 20.67 13.33 2.96
C ARG A 15 20.58 14.78 2.53
N ALA A 16 20.79 15.08 1.25
CA ALA A 16 20.68 16.42 0.71
C ALA A 16 19.23 16.95 0.73
N ALA A 17 18.23 16.05 0.57
CA ALA A 17 16.80 16.37 0.60
C ALA A 17 16.16 16.25 2.00
N MET A 18 16.94 15.93 3.05
CA MET A 18 16.43 15.64 4.38
C MET A 18 15.62 16.80 4.98
N ASN A 19 14.44 16.45 5.52
CA ASN A 19 13.60 17.34 6.32
C ASN A 19 13.58 16.89 7.78
N GLY A 20 14.35 17.55 8.63
CA GLY A 20 14.48 17.19 10.03
C GLY A 20 13.18 17.30 10.83
N ILE A 21 12.30 18.25 10.50
CA ILE A 21 10.99 18.43 11.18
C ILE A 21 10.08 17.24 10.85
N ALA A 22 9.94 16.91 9.56
CA ALA A 22 9.14 15.79 9.11
C ALA A 22 9.71 14.45 9.62
N SER A 23 11.04 14.27 9.57
CA SER A 23 11.72 13.09 10.13
C SER A 23 11.40 12.89 11.60
N LYS A 24 11.43 13.96 12.40
CA LYS A 24 11.09 13.89 13.82
C LYS A 24 9.63 13.53 14.03
N ALA A 25 8.70 14.17 13.34
CA ALA A 25 7.27 13.89 13.46
C ALA A 25 6.93 12.42 13.12
N ILE A 26 7.51 11.87 12.06
CA ILE A 26 7.32 10.47 11.67
C ILE A 26 7.91 9.51 12.73
N LYS A 27 9.09 9.79 13.28
CA LYS A 27 9.67 8.99 14.37
C LYS A 27 8.82 9.02 15.63
N ASP A 28 8.33 10.19 16.00
CA ASP A 28 7.48 10.38 17.19
C ASP A 28 6.11 9.69 17.03
N SER A 29 5.65 9.41 15.82
CA SER A 29 4.40 8.67 15.54
C SER A 29 4.50 7.14 15.76
N GLY A 30 5.69 6.61 16.06
CA GLY A 30 5.87 5.19 16.43
C GLY A 30 5.85 4.20 15.26
N MET A 31 6.12 4.63 14.02
CA MET A 31 6.10 3.77 12.83
C MET A 31 7.23 2.72 12.76
N GLY A 32 8.11 2.62 13.76
CA GLY A 32 9.09 1.54 13.91
C GLY A 32 10.25 1.54 12.92
N TYR A 33 10.45 2.60 12.14
CA TYR A 33 11.61 2.69 11.24
C TYR A 33 12.92 2.92 11.99
N LYS A 34 13.98 2.25 11.55
CA LYS A 34 15.36 2.48 12.07
C LYS A 34 15.84 3.88 11.72
N LEU A 35 15.51 4.38 10.52
CA LEU A 35 15.87 5.70 10.03
C LEU A 35 14.75 6.28 9.18
N VAL A 36 14.57 7.59 9.28
CA VAL A 36 13.66 8.41 8.46
C VAL A 36 14.38 9.67 8.04
N TYR A 37 14.41 9.98 6.76
CA TYR A 37 14.94 11.24 6.24
C TYR A 37 13.89 12.36 6.24
N GLY A 38 12.60 12.01 6.24
CA GLY A 38 11.50 12.96 6.19
C GLY A 38 11.26 13.54 4.80
N VAL A 39 11.69 12.82 3.75
CA VAL A 39 11.46 13.23 2.35
C VAL A 39 10.05 12.84 1.95
N GLU A 40 9.31 13.78 1.38
CA GLU A 40 7.94 13.57 0.92
C GLU A 40 7.87 12.73 -0.37
N LEU A 41 6.77 12.00 -0.56
CA LEU A 41 6.57 11.11 -1.70
C LEU A 41 6.73 11.80 -3.08
N PRO A 42 6.22 13.04 -3.32
CA PRO A 42 6.46 13.72 -4.60
C PRO A 42 7.95 13.87 -4.89
N ARG A 43 8.75 14.22 -3.89
CA ARG A 43 10.20 14.37 -4.05
C ARG A 43 10.91 13.03 -4.28
N LEU A 44 10.43 11.95 -3.62
CA LEU A 44 10.95 10.60 -3.87
C LEU A 44 10.66 10.13 -5.30
N ARG A 45 9.49 10.47 -5.85
CA ARG A 45 9.17 10.18 -7.26
C ARG A 45 10.08 10.93 -8.23
N GLU A 46 10.35 12.20 -7.97
CA GLU A 46 11.34 12.96 -8.74
C GLU A 46 12.73 12.28 -8.68
N MET A 47 13.21 11.96 -7.48
CA MET A 47 14.48 11.29 -7.29
C MET A 47 14.53 9.93 -8.01
N ALA A 48 13.44 9.17 -7.99
CA ALA A 48 13.39 7.88 -8.66
C ALA A 48 13.60 7.99 -10.18
N THR A 49 13.27 9.14 -10.80
CA THR A 49 13.50 9.35 -12.24
C THR A 49 14.98 9.46 -12.62
N ASP A 50 15.86 9.72 -11.65
CA ASP A 50 17.31 9.81 -11.86
C ASP A 50 18.00 8.43 -11.86
N TYR A 51 17.24 7.36 -11.57
CA TYR A 51 17.71 5.99 -11.46
C TYR A 51 16.97 5.06 -12.43
N GLU A 52 17.72 4.15 -13.06
CA GLU A 52 17.12 3.07 -13.85
C GLU A 52 16.42 2.07 -12.94
N PRO A 53 15.18 1.63 -13.25
CA PRO A 53 14.53 0.55 -12.53
C PRO A 53 15.37 -0.73 -12.53
N ASP A 54 15.60 -1.30 -11.35
CA ASP A 54 16.43 -2.51 -11.18
C ASP A 54 15.93 -3.31 -9.97
N HIS A 55 15.54 -4.58 -10.20
CA HIS A 55 14.99 -5.43 -9.15
C HIS A 55 15.99 -5.73 -8.02
N ARG A 56 17.30 -5.80 -8.32
CA ARG A 56 18.33 -6.06 -7.30
C ARG A 56 18.54 -4.85 -6.41
N LEU A 57 18.54 -3.65 -7.01
CA LEU A 57 18.59 -2.40 -6.27
C LEU A 57 17.35 -2.26 -5.39
N ALA A 58 16.16 -2.50 -5.93
CA ALA A 58 14.90 -2.42 -5.19
C ALA A 58 14.86 -3.41 -4.03
N GLN A 59 15.26 -4.67 -4.24
CA GLN A 59 15.35 -5.66 -3.16
C GLN A 59 16.36 -5.27 -2.08
N ALA A 60 17.52 -4.75 -2.46
CA ALA A 60 18.53 -4.30 -1.50
C ALA A 60 18.06 -3.09 -0.67
N LEU A 61 17.30 -2.17 -1.27
CA LEU A 61 16.65 -1.07 -0.55
C LEU A 61 15.54 -1.58 0.39
N TRP A 62 14.74 -2.56 -0.06
CA TRP A 62 13.64 -3.11 0.75
C TRP A 62 14.10 -3.76 2.04
N GLN A 63 15.25 -4.44 2.03
CA GLN A 63 15.82 -5.11 3.21
C GLN A 63 16.20 -4.15 4.34
N GLU A 64 16.40 -2.88 4.04
CA GLU A 64 16.74 -1.87 5.03
C GLU A 64 15.46 -1.29 5.68
N ASN A 65 15.40 -1.27 7.01
CA ASN A 65 14.27 -0.65 7.72
C ASN A 65 14.38 0.88 7.73
N ILE A 66 14.42 1.46 6.55
CA ILE A 66 14.49 2.91 6.28
C ILE A 66 13.27 3.28 5.44
N ARG A 67 12.46 4.22 5.93
CA ARG A 67 11.19 4.62 5.30
C ARG A 67 11.34 4.93 3.82
N GLU A 68 12.22 5.85 3.50
CA GLU A 68 12.42 6.32 2.11
C GLU A 68 13.04 5.23 1.21
N TYR A 69 13.81 4.32 1.78
CA TYR A 69 14.34 3.18 1.02
C TYR A 69 13.24 2.21 0.61
N LYS A 70 12.31 1.87 1.52
CA LYS A 70 11.15 1.03 1.17
C LYS A 70 10.28 1.71 0.10
N MET A 71 10.07 3.03 0.20
CA MET A 71 9.33 3.78 -0.83
C MET A 71 10.05 3.78 -2.18
N LEU A 72 11.37 4.03 -2.19
CA LEU A 72 12.17 3.98 -3.42
C LEU A 72 12.27 2.56 -3.99
N ALA A 73 12.31 1.52 -3.15
CA ALA A 73 12.26 0.15 -3.60
C ALA A 73 11.00 -0.13 -4.45
N ILE A 74 9.83 0.37 -4.02
CA ILE A 74 8.57 0.26 -4.76
C ILE A 74 8.65 1.02 -6.09
N LEU A 75 9.19 2.24 -6.08
CA LEU A 75 9.25 3.11 -7.25
C LEU A 75 10.27 2.64 -8.29
N LEU A 76 11.34 1.95 -7.85
CA LEU A 76 12.45 1.48 -8.70
C LEU A 76 12.32 0.01 -9.10
N TYR A 77 11.30 -0.71 -8.60
CA TYR A 77 11.09 -2.09 -9.05
C TYR A 77 10.52 -2.10 -10.48
N PRO A 78 11.10 -2.86 -11.43
CA PRO A 78 10.53 -3.03 -12.76
C PRO A 78 9.14 -3.68 -12.66
N ARG A 79 8.09 -2.97 -13.09
CA ARG A 79 6.68 -3.40 -12.90
C ARG A 79 6.39 -4.76 -13.53
N GLU A 80 6.98 -5.03 -14.69
CA GLU A 80 6.84 -6.26 -15.45
C GLU A 80 7.53 -7.48 -14.81
N GLU A 81 8.43 -7.24 -13.86
CA GLU A 81 9.15 -8.29 -13.12
C GLU A 81 8.55 -8.52 -11.72
N PHE A 82 7.60 -7.67 -11.30
CA PHE A 82 6.98 -7.77 -9.97
C PHE A 82 5.79 -8.73 -10.04
N ASP A 83 5.83 -9.78 -9.22
CA ASP A 83 4.80 -10.81 -9.15
C ASP A 83 4.26 -11.03 -7.72
N TRP A 84 3.30 -11.94 -7.58
CA TRP A 84 2.66 -12.24 -6.30
C TRP A 84 3.59 -12.94 -5.31
N ASP A 85 4.59 -13.69 -5.76
CA ASP A 85 5.57 -14.34 -4.87
C ASP A 85 6.44 -13.30 -4.18
N ILE A 86 6.89 -12.28 -4.94
CA ILE A 86 7.62 -11.14 -4.39
C ILE A 86 6.73 -10.29 -3.49
N ALA A 87 5.48 -10.07 -3.89
CA ALA A 87 4.49 -9.35 -3.11
C ALA A 87 4.28 -9.98 -1.73
N ASP A 88 4.13 -11.31 -1.67
CA ASP A 88 3.93 -12.05 -0.41
C ASP A 88 5.14 -11.90 0.53
N ILE A 89 6.36 -12.01 -0.02
CA ILE A 89 7.60 -11.80 0.75
C ILE A 89 7.64 -10.38 1.33
N TRP A 90 7.30 -9.36 0.52
CA TRP A 90 7.33 -7.98 0.94
C TRP A 90 6.25 -7.66 1.97
N LEU A 91 5.03 -8.19 1.80
CA LEU A 91 3.92 -7.99 2.72
C LEU A 91 4.16 -8.67 4.07
N ALA A 92 4.76 -9.87 4.06
CA ALA A 92 5.10 -10.58 5.29
C ALA A 92 6.12 -9.82 6.16
N ASP A 93 6.95 -8.96 5.56
CA ASP A 93 7.96 -8.13 6.25
C ASP A 93 7.41 -6.77 6.75
N LEU A 94 6.15 -6.43 6.43
CA LEU A 94 5.56 -5.13 6.79
C LEU A 94 4.73 -5.21 8.07
N PRO A 95 5.12 -4.49 9.14
CA PRO A 95 4.26 -4.31 10.30
C PRO A 95 3.15 -3.28 10.01
N MET A 96 2.02 -3.37 10.72
CA MET A 96 0.86 -2.47 10.53
C MET A 96 1.19 -0.99 10.74
N GLU A 97 2.19 -0.67 11.56
CA GLU A 97 2.67 0.68 11.79
C GLU A 97 3.26 1.32 10.51
N GLN A 98 3.66 0.49 9.55
CA GLN A 98 4.18 0.90 8.24
C GLN A 98 3.11 0.80 7.12
N ALA A 99 1.83 0.92 7.44
CA ALA A 99 0.72 0.86 6.48
C ALA A 99 0.86 1.85 5.29
N GLU A 100 1.60 2.95 5.45
CA GLU A 100 1.90 3.87 4.34
C GLU A 100 2.71 3.21 3.22
N ILE A 101 3.61 2.27 3.56
CA ILE A 101 4.38 1.50 2.59
C ILE A 101 3.46 0.53 1.83
N ALA A 102 2.58 -0.17 2.56
CA ALA A 102 1.58 -1.04 1.94
C ALA A 102 0.65 -0.24 1.00
N GLN A 103 0.25 0.96 1.39
CA GLN A 103 -0.56 1.85 0.57
C GLN A 103 0.14 2.22 -0.75
N LEU A 104 1.42 2.59 -0.69
CA LEU A 104 2.22 2.88 -1.88
C LEU A 104 2.41 1.63 -2.74
N LEU A 105 2.70 0.47 -2.12
CA LEU A 105 2.87 -0.80 -2.80
C LEU A 105 1.60 -1.21 -3.57
N CYS A 106 0.43 -1.11 -2.94
CA CYS A 106 -0.84 -1.39 -3.60
C CYS A 106 -1.10 -0.44 -4.77
N MET A 107 -0.79 0.86 -4.61
CA MET A 107 -1.03 1.87 -5.62
C MET A 107 -0.11 1.74 -6.84
N GLU A 108 1.17 1.45 -6.62
CA GLU A 108 2.18 1.46 -7.70
C GLU A 108 2.36 0.09 -8.37
N LEU A 109 2.23 -1.01 -7.61
CA LEU A 109 2.55 -2.35 -8.08
C LEU A 109 1.35 -3.30 -8.00
N LEU A 110 0.81 -3.60 -6.81
CA LEU A 110 -0.12 -4.73 -6.64
C LEU A 110 -1.41 -4.60 -7.46
N SER A 111 -1.96 -3.40 -7.61
CA SER A 111 -3.16 -3.17 -8.44
C SER A 111 -2.91 -3.30 -9.94
N THR A 112 -1.65 -3.47 -10.37
CA THR A 112 -1.26 -3.59 -11.79
C THR A 112 -0.88 -5.00 -12.21
N ILE A 113 -0.66 -5.90 -11.24
CA ILE A 113 -0.30 -7.30 -11.51
C ILE A 113 -1.53 -8.06 -12.03
N PRO A 114 -1.37 -8.96 -13.03
CA PRO A 114 -2.45 -9.85 -13.45
C PRO A 114 -3.05 -10.61 -12.27
N GLY A 115 -4.37 -10.73 -12.19
CA GLY A 115 -5.07 -11.37 -11.08
C GLY A 115 -5.27 -10.48 -9.85
N ALA A 116 -5.01 -9.17 -9.92
CA ALA A 116 -5.15 -8.25 -8.80
C ALA A 116 -6.55 -8.30 -8.15
N ALA A 117 -7.62 -8.53 -8.92
CA ALA A 117 -8.96 -8.66 -8.38
C ALA A 117 -9.09 -9.90 -7.48
N ASP A 118 -8.63 -11.06 -7.93
CA ASP A 118 -8.68 -12.31 -7.14
C ASP A 118 -7.84 -12.17 -5.86
N HIS A 119 -6.63 -11.61 -5.99
CA HIS A 119 -5.76 -11.37 -4.83
C HIS A 119 -6.30 -10.32 -3.86
N ALA A 120 -7.10 -9.37 -4.33
CA ALA A 120 -7.81 -8.46 -3.43
C ALA A 120 -8.77 -9.24 -2.52
N PHE A 121 -9.58 -10.17 -3.08
CA PHE A 121 -10.49 -11.00 -2.32
C PHE A 121 -9.76 -11.99 -1.40
N TYR A 122 -8.70 -12.65 -1.87
CA TYR A 122 -7.86 -13.49 -1.01
C TYR A 122 -7.26 -12.70 0.15
N GLY A 123 -6.79 -11.49 -0.10
CA GLY A 123 -6.26 -10.62 0.95
C GLY A 123 -7.32 -10.21 1.96
N MET A 124 -8.53 -9.81 1.51
CA MET A 124 -9.64 -9.43 2.41
C MET A 124 -10.05 -10.59 3.33
N ALA A 125 -9.99 -11.84 2.84
CA ALA A 125 -10.34 -13.04 3.60
C ALA A 125 -9.19 -13.60 4.46
N ASP A 126 -7.97 -13.02 4.38
CA ASP A 126 -6.81 -13.47 5.16
C ASP A 126 -6.96 -13.11 6.65
N GLU A 127 -6.37 -13.91 7.53
CA GLU A 127 -6.36 -13.64 8.98
C GLU A 127 -5.34 -12.54 9.37
N ARG A 128 -4.37 -12.26 8.53
CA ARG A 128 -3.31 -11.27 8.76
C ARG A 128 -3.79 -9.86 8.42
N PRO A 129 -3.82 -8.91 9.38
CA PRO A 129 -4.36 -7.57 9.14
C PRO A 129 -3.70 -6.78 8.00
N MET A 130 -2.40 -7.01 7.74
CA MET A 130 -1.69 -6.37 6.64
C MET A 130 -2.21 -6.84 5.27
N TYR A 131 -2.54 -8.12 5.14
CA TYR A 131 -3.10 -8.68 3.91
C TYR A 131 -4.53 -8.20 3.69
N GLN A 132 -5.34 -8.13 4.76
CA GLN A 132 -6.68 -7.52 4.69
C GLN A 132 -6.59 -6.06 4.23
N LEU A 133 -5.69 -5.28 4.83
CA LEU A 133 -5.44 -3.90 4.43
C LEU A 133 -5.14 -3.81 2.92
N CYS A 134 -4.23 -4.64 2.42
CA CYS A 134 -3.87 -4.64 1.00
C CYS A 134 -5.04 -5.08 0.12
N GLY A 135 -5.83 -6.07 0.53
CA GLY A 135 -7.03 -6.50 -0.19
C GLY A 135 -8.00 -5.35 -0.44
N PHE A 136 -8.34 -4.58 0.61
CA PHE A 136 -9.21 -3.41 0.49
C PHE A 136 -8.58 -2.28 -0.31
N LEU A 137 -7.28 -2.03 -0.19
CA LEU A 137 -6.57 -1.00 -0.95
C LEU A 137 -6.53 -1.33 -2.45
N ILE A 138 -6.23 -2.59 -2.81
CA ILE A 138 -6.22 -3.05 -4.20
C ILE A 138 -7.62 -2.91 -4.79
N LEU A 139 -8.66 -3.41 -4.10
CA LEU A 139 -10.03 -3.30 -4.58
C LEU A 139 -10.44 -1.84 -4.77
N THR A 140 -10.16 -0.96 -3.80
CA THR A 140 -10.41 0.48 -3.93
C THR A 140 -9.78 1.03 -5.21
N ARG A 141 -8.54 0.67 -5.48
CA ARG A 141 -7.83 1.12 -6.67
C ARG A 141 -8.48 0.62 -7.97
N LEU A 142 -8.88 -0.65 -8.00
CA LEU A 142 -9.59 -1.23 -9.15
C LEU A 142 -10.94 -0.54 -9.39
N LEU A 143 -11.72 -0.29 -8.34
CA LEU A 143 -12.98 0.47 -8.42
C LEU A 143 -12.75 1.91 -8.93
N MET A 144 -11.67 2.57 -8.50
CA MET A 144 -11.28 3.89 -9.02
C MET A 144 -10.93 3.86 -10.51
N GLN A 145 -10.47 2.73 -11.02
CA GLN A 145 -10.16 2.50 -12.44
C GLN A 145 -11.39 2.09 -13.26
N GLY A 146 -12.57 2.01 -12.63
CA GLY A 146 -13.83 1.68 -13.28
C GLY A 146 -14.17 0.19 -13.25
N ALA A 147 -13.50 -0.62 -12.41
CA ALA A 147 -13.92 -2.00 -12.23
C ALA A 147 -15.34 -2.07 -11.66
N VAL A 148 -16.11 -3.05 -12.11
CA VAL A 148 -17.48 -3.33 -11.63
C VAL A 148 -17.46 -4.73 -11.04
N LEU A 149 -18.02 -4.87 -9.84
CA LEU A 149 -18.14 -6.17 -9.18
C LEU A 149 -19.29 -6.97 -9.78
N ALA A 150 -19.06 -8.26 -10.02
CA ALA A 150 -20.13 -9.20 -10.31
C ALA A 150 -20.99 -9.37 -9.03
N PRO A 151 -22.28 -9.77 -9.15
CA PRO A 151 -23.18 -9.87 -8.00
C PRO A 151 -22.64 -10.71 -6.83
N ASP A 152 -22.02 -11.85 -7.12
CA ASP A 152 -21.41 -12.72 -6.11
C ASP A 152 -20.21 -12.07 -5.42
N ALA A 153 -19.36 -11.39 -6.19
CA ALA A 153 -18.21 -10.65 -5.68
C ALA A 153 -18.65 -9.43 -4.83
N GLU A 154 -19.76 -8.78 -5.20
CA GLU A 154 -20.35 -7.70 -4.40
C GLU A 154 -20.77 -8.19 -3.02
N VAL A 155 -21.50 -9.31 -2.96
CA VAL A 155 -21.93 -9.92 -1.69
C VAL A 155 -20.72 -10.25 -0.83
N GLU A 156 -19.74 -10.94 -1.39
CA GLU A 156 -18.51 -11.30 -0.67
C GLU A 156 -17.76 -10.05 -0.16
N PHE A 157 -17.61 -9.03 -0.99
CA PHE A 157 -16.99 -7.77 -0.58
C PHE A 157 -17.69 -7.12 0.61
N LEU A 158 -19.03 -7.00 0.56
CA LEU A 158 -19.79 -6.36 1.61
C LEU A 158 -19.74 -7.16 2.93
N ASP A 159 -19.74 -8.48 2.86
CA ASP A 159 -19.58 -9.36 4.03
C ASP A 159 -18.19 -9.21 4.67
N GLN A 160 -17.13 -9.25 3.86
CA GLN A 160 -15.75 -9.05 4.32
C GLN A 160 -15.55 -7.65 4.91
N ALA A 161 -16.10 -6.61 4.26
CA ALA A 161 -16.01 -5.23 4.74
C ALA A 161 -16.73 -5.07 6.09
N THR A 162 -17.94 -5.62 6.23
CA THR A 162 -18.72 -5.60 7.47
C THR A 162 -17.94 -6.24 8.62
N SER A 163 -17.37 -7.42 8.38
CA SER A 163 -16.53 -8.12 9.36
C SER A 163 -15.30 -7.30 9.76
N ALA A 164 -14.60 -6.73 8.79
CA ALA A 164 -13.35 -6.00 8.99
C ALA A 164 -13.55 -4.63 9.68
N LEU A 165 -14.75 -4.02 9.65
CA LEU A 165 -15.05 -2.78 10.38
C LEU A 165 -14.93 -2.92 11.90
N SER A 166 -15.01 -4.14 12.44
CA SER A 166 -14.81 -4.44 13.87
C SER A 166 -13.36 -4.40 14.31
N THR A 167 -12.41 -4.21 13.39
CA THR A 167 -10.96 -4.16 13.70
C THR A 167 -10.59 -2.98 14.60
N THR A 168 -9.58 -3.18 15.45
CA THR A 168 -8.94 -2.11 16.22
C THR A 168 -7.79 -1.42 15.46
N ALA A 169 -7.36 -2.01 14.33
CA ALA A 169 -6.29 -1.48 13.49
C ALA A 169 -6.80 -0.30 12.65
N LEU A 170 -6.49 0.92 13.05
CA LEU A 170 -6.97 2.14 12.39
C LEU A 170 -6.65 2.20 10.88
N PRO A 171 -5.45 1.80 10.39
CA PRO A 171 -5.19 1.80 8.95
C PRO A 171 -6.14 0.88 8.18
N LEU A 172 -6.41 -0.32 8.71
CA LEU A 172 -7.35 -1.26 8.10
C LEU A 172 -8.78 -0.70 8.11
N LYS A 173 -9.24 -0.18 9.25
CA LYS A 173 -10.58 0.42 9.34
C LYS A 173 -10.77 1.56 8.32
N LYS A 174 -9.77 2.40 8.14
CA LYS A 174 -9.78 3.47 7.12
C LYS A 174 -9.86 2.90 5.70
N ALA A 175 -9.09 1.87 5.39
CA ALA A 175 -9.10 1.26 4.06
C ALA A 175 -10.44 0.61 3.74
N VAL A 176 -11.04 -0.10 4.70
CA VAL A 176 -12.39 -0.68 4.58
C VAL A 176 -13.42 0.41 4.29
N THR A 177 -13.42 1.48 5.11
CA THR A 177 -14.34 2.61 4.92
C THR A 177 -14.17 3.25 3.54
N GLN A 178 -12.94 3.46 3.08
CA GLN A 178 -12.66 4.01 1.75
C GLN A 178 -13.16 3.09 0.63
N ALA A 179 -12.97 1.77 0.76
CA ALA A 179 -13.44 0.79 -0.21
C ALA A 179 -14.98 0.80 -0.31
N LEU A 180 -15.66 0.83 0.83
CA LEU A 180 -17.12 0.93 0.90
C LEU A 180 -17.62 2.22 0.25
N LEU A 181 -17.09 3.38 0.62
CA LEU A 181 -17.47 4.66 0.04
C LEU A 181 -17.25 4.67 -1.48
N ARG A 182 -16.12 4.13 -1.94
CA ARG A 182 -15.84 4.06 -3.37
C ARG A 182 -16.79 3.13 -4.11
N PHE A 183 -17.17 2.01 -3.51
CA PHE A 183 -18.18 1.12 -4.05
C PHE A 183 -19.56 1.80 -4.12
N GLY A 184 -19.95 2.54 -3.07
CA GLY A 184 -21.22 3.27 -2.99
C GLY A 184 -21.41 4.29 -4.14
N GLU A 185 -20.31 4.88 -4.64
CA GLU A 185 -20.36 5.81 -5.78
C GLU A 185 -20.84 5.16 -7.10
N SER A 186 -20.93 3.82 -7.16
CA SER A 186 -21.30 3.10 -8.40
C SER A 186 -22.79 3.16 -8.74
N SER A 187 -23.67 3.27 -7.74
CA SER A 187 -25.14 3.36 -7.91
C SER A 187 -25.83 3.80 -6.61
N GLU A 188 -27.09 4.28 -6.72
CA GLU A 188 -27.91 4.60 -5.55
C GLU A 188 -28.17 3.37 -4.66
N GLU A 189 -28.33 2.19 -5.25
CA GLU A 189 -28.50 0.92 -4.52
C GLU A 189 -27.24 0.56 -3.74
N ALA A 190 -26.06 0.71 -4.36
CA ALA A 190 -24.77 0.47 -3.70
C ALA A 190 -24.57 1.47 -2.55
N GLN A 191 -24.91 2.75 -2.75
CA GLN A 191 -24.82 3.76 -1.70
C GLN A 191 -25.69 3.41 -0.52
N GLN A 192 -26.95 2.96 -0.73
CA GLN A 192 -27.85 2.57 0.36
C GLN A 192 -27.28 1.40 1.17
N LYS A 193 -26.72 0.38 0.50
CA LYS A 193 -26.06 -0.75 1.18
C LYS A 193 -24.89 -0.30 2.05
N VAL A 194 -24.09 0.63 1.56
CA VAL A 194 -22.95 1.20 2.30
C VAL A 194 -23.43 2.00 3.51
N ASP A 195 -24.44 2.85 3.34
CA ASP A 195 -24.98 3.66 4.43
C ASP A 195 -25.54 2.78 5.56
N ASP A 196 -26.24 1.69 5.22
CA ASP A 196 -26.77 0.73 6.19
C ASP A 196 -25.63 0.02 6.97
N ILE A 197 -24.56 -0.38 6.29
CA ILE A 197 -23.39 -1.01 6.92
C ILE A 197 -22.67 -0.03 7.84
N LEU A 198 -22.41 1.19 7.40
CA LEU A 198 -21.68 2.19 8.19
C LEU A 198 -22.52 2.63 9.40
N ALA A 199 -23.84 2.80 9.26
CA ALA A 199 -24.73 3.14 10.37
C ALA A 199 -24.76 2.07 11.47
N ALA A 200 -24.60 0.80 11.12
CA ALA A 200 -24.53 -0.30 12.09
C ALA A 200 -23.20 -0.37 12.87
N HIS A 201 -22.15 0.37 12.45
CA HIS A 201 -20.80 0.31 13.03
C HIS A 201 -20.32 1.66 13.61
N LEU A 202 -21.19 2.68 13.64
CA LEU A 202 -20.99 3.97 14.32
C LEU A 202 -21.51 3.87 15.76
#